data_f9cd6fdcaf116525abea7681beeaafd1
#
_entry.id   f9cd6fdcaf116525abea7681beeaafd1
#
_cell.length_a   1.000
_cell.length_b   1.000
_cell.length_c   1.000
_cell.angle_alpha   90.00
_cell.angle_beta   90.00
_cell.angle_gamma   90.00
#
_symmetry.space_group_name_H-M   'P 1'
#
loop_
_entity.id
_entity.type
_entity.pdbx_description
1 polymer ?
#
loop_
_entity_poly.entity_id
_entity_poly.type
_entity_poly.pdbx_seq_one_letter_code
_entity_poly.pdbx_strand_id
1 'polypeptide(L)'
;RGPARHERSGRVSAAMAGPRIVRSLSCQAVRASLPELLGFAIEVAREAGLDEQTAHALRLAVEEACVNVIEHGYAGMPPGPIELTIAEEAGGVGVGRAARAGPFAPDAAPVPDLQAAIEDRPMGGLGWLLIRELMDEVRHAPREGGGNRLTMIRRAGPSASKRH
;
A
#
# COMPACT_ATOMS: atom_id res chain seq x y z
N ARG A 1 -55.37 23.61 21.18
CA ARG A 1 -54.00 24.13 20.90
C ARG A 1 -52.99 23.12 21.34
N GLY A 2 -52.52 22.29 20.41
CA GLY A 2 -51.48 21.31 20.61
C GLY A 2 -50.12 21.89 20.25
N PRO A 3 -49.05 21.62 21.04
CA PRO A 3 -47.69 22.06 20.70
C PRO A 3 -47.12 21.22 19.56
N ALA A 4 -46.49 21.94 18.63
CA ALA A 4 -45.78 21.37 17.50
C ALA A 4 -44.69 20.38 17.98
N ARG A 5 -44.72 19.16 17.47
CA ARG A 5 -43.62 18.19 17.60
C ARG A 5 -42.51 18.62 16.67
N HIS A 6 -41.42 19.07 17.22
CA HIS A 6 -40.17 19.17 16.51
C HIS A 6 -39.65 17.75 16.22
N GLU A 7 -39.84 17.30 15.02
CA GLU A 7 -39.08 16.17 14.50
C GLU A 7 -37.60 16.58 14.38
N ARG A 8 -36.82 16.14 15.34
CA ARG A 8 -35.38 16.16 15.19
C ARG A 8 -35.05 15.05 14.19
N SER A 9 -34.86 15.44 12.94
CA SER A 9 -34.22 14.62 11.96
C SER A 9 -32.83 14.21 12.48
N GLY A 10 -32.77 12.98 12.96
CA GLY A 10 -31.50 12.35 13.34
C GLY A 10 -30.66 12.22 12.07
N ARG A 11 -29.65 13.06 11.93
CA ARG A 11 -28.55 12.78 11.03
C ARG A 11 -27.92 11.48 11.51
N VAL A 12 -28.28 10.38 10.88
CA VAL A 12 -27.54 9.14 11.03
C VAL A 12 -26.15 9.41 10.51
N SER A 13 -25.24 9.54 11.44
CA SER A 13 -23.82 9.67 11.16
C SER A 13 -23.41 8.46 10.31
N ALA A 14 -23.04 8.69 9.07
CA ALA A 14 -22.41 7.71 8.20
C ALA A 14 -20.94 7.52 8.62
N ALA A 15 -20.68 7.52 9.92
CA ALA A 15 -19.36 7.31 10.48
C ALA A 15 -19.17 5.83 10.78
N MET A 16 -18.06 5.26 10.30
CA MET A 16 -17.49 3.98 10.73
C MET A 16 -18.01 2.72 10.02
N ALA A 17 -18.29 2.77 8.72
CA ALA A 17 -18.16 1.55 7.94
C ALA A 17 -16.66 1.26 7.79
N GLY A 18 -16.14 0.22 8.45
CA GLY A 18 -14.79 -0.28 8.23
C GLY A 18 -14.56 -0.63 6.75
N PRO A 19 -13.32 -0.93 6.35
CA PRO A 19 -13.01 -1.25 4.96
C PRO A 19 -13.92 -2.40 4.48
N ARG A 20 -14.52 -2.23 3.29
CA ARG A 20 -15.48 -3.18 2.72
C ARG A 20 -14.84 -4.48 2.28
N ILE A 21 -13.63 -4.41 1.76
CA ILE A 21 -12.85 -5.55 1.32
C ILE A 21 -11.57 -5.56 2.14
N VAL A 22 -11.31 -6.65 2.84
CA VAL A 22 -10.03 -6.90 3.50
C VAL A 22 -9.58 -8.28 3.09
N ARG A 23 -8.47 -8.36 2.39
CA ARG A 23 -7.86 -9.62 1.95
C ARG A 23 -6.37 -9.63 2.29
N SER A 24 -5.87 -10.78 2.70
CA SER A 24 -4.47 -10.97 3.05
C SER A 24 -3.88 -12.18 2.34
N LEU A 25 -2.62 -12.05 1.98
CA LEU A 25 -1.79 -13.12 1.43
C LEU A 25 -0.46 -13.13 2.18
N SER A 26 -0.01 -14.30 2.58
CA SER A 26 1.32 -14.48 3.18
C SER A 26 2.14 -15.46 2.36
N CYS A 27 3.36 -15.07 2.03
CA CYS A 27 4.31 -15.88 1.29
C CYS A 27 5.69 -15.82 1.94
N GLN A 28 6.61 -16.68 1.53
CA GLN A 28 8.03 -16.53 1.82
C GLN A 28 8.59 -15.33 1.04
N ALA A 29 9.49 -14.58 1.66
CA ALA A 29 10.15 -13.43 1.05
C ALA A 29 11.27 -13.89 0.09
N VAL A 30 10.87 -14.49 -1.01
CA VAL A 30 11.76 -14.96 -2.08
C VAL A 30 11.27 -14.46 -3.44
N ARG A 31 12.17 -14.30 -4.40
CA ARG A 31 11.81 -13.79 -5.73
C ARG A 31 10.71 -14.63 -6.43
N ALA A 32 10.70 -15.94 -6.19
CA ALA A 32 9.68 -16.82 -6.74
C ALA A 32 8.25 -16.51 -6.27
N SER A 33 8.11 -15.79 -5.15
CA SER A 33 6.80 -15.37 -4.61
C SER A 33 6.25 -14.10 -5.26
N LEU A 34 7.07 -13.33 -5.98
CA LEU A 34 6.64 -12.05 -6.57
C LEU A 34 5.42 -12.19 -7.50
N PRO A 35 5.37 -13.13 -8.45
CA PRO A 35 4.19 -13.27 -9.32
C PRO A 35 2.89 -13.46 -8.55
N GLU A 36 2.89 -14.23 -7.49
CA GLU A 36 1.72 -14.48 -6.63
C GLU A 36 1.31 -13.22 -5.86
N LEU A 37 2.27 -12.52 -5.26
CA LEU A 37 2.03 -11.27 -4.54
C LEU A 37 1.47 -10.18 -5.46
N LEU A 38 2.02 -10.03 -6.65
CA LEU A 38 1.58 -9.03 -7.62
C LEU A 38 0.23 -9.39 -8.26
N GLY A 39 0.00 -10.65 -8.55
CA GLY A 39 -1.29 -11.15 -9.02
C GLY A 39 -2.41 -10.90 -8.01
N PHE A 40 -2.14 -11.17 -6.75
CA PHE A 40 -3.06 -10.86 -5.64
C PHE A 40 -3.39 -9.37 -5.55
N ALA A 41 -2.39 -8.49 -5.64
CA ALA A 41 -2.61 -7.04 -5.59
C ALA A 41 -3.50 -6.54 -6.73
N ILE A 42 -3.27 -7.02 -7.96
CA ILE A 42 -4.08 -6.68 -9.14
C ILE A 42 -5.51 -7.19 -9.01
N GLU A 43 -5.69 -8.43 -8.57
CA GLU A 43 -7.01 -9.02 -8.40
C GLU A 43 -7.86 -8.21 -7.43
N VAL A 44 -7.32 -7.88 -6.25
CA VAL A 44 -8.05 -7.09 -5.25
C VAL A 44 -8.29 -5.65 -5.72
N ALA A 45 -7.34 -5.04 -6.44
CA ALA A 45 -7.52 -3.72 -7.02
C ALA A 45 -8.68 -3.68 -8.02
N ARG A 46 -8.81 -4.69 -8.85
CA ARG A 46 -9.93 -4.83 -9.80
C ARG A 46 -11.26 -5.08 -9.10
N GLU A 47 -11.30 -5.93 -8.08
CA GLU A 47 -12.49 -6.15 -7.25
C GLU A 47 -12.95 -4.86 -6.58
N ALA A 48 -12.03 -4.02 -6.15
CA ALA A 48 -12.30 -2.71 -5.57
C ALA A 48 -12.73 -1.65 -6.62
N GLY A 49 -12.76 -2.01 -7.90
CA GLY A 49 -13.22 -1.13 -8.98
C GLY A 49 -12.21 -0.06 -9.41
N LEU A 50 -10.93 -0.25 -9.12
CA LEU A 50 -9.88 0.65 -9.61
C LEU A 50 -9.75 0.54 -11.14
N ASP A 51 -9.53 1.68 -11.78
CA ASP A 51 -9.18 1.71 -13.20
C ASP A 51 -7.80 1.09 -13.45
N GLU A 52 -7.52 0.71 -14.70
CA GLU A 52 -6.28 0.02 -15.06
C GLU A 52 -5.02 0.85 -14.76
N GLN A 53 -5.08 2.16 -14.90
CA GLN A 53 -3.93 3.03 -14.60
C GLN A 53 -3.64 3.06 -13.10
N THR A 54 -4.67 3.18 -12.27
CA THR A 54 -4.54 3.18 -10.81
C THR A 54 -4.11 1.81 -10.29
N ALA A 55 -4.66 0.72 -10.84
CA ALA A 55 -4.24 -0.64 -10.52
C ALA A 55 -2.78 -0.91 -10.90
N HIS A 56 -2.33 -0.40 -12.04
CA HIS A 56 -0.94 -0.52 -12.47
C HIS A 56 0.02 0.24 -11.53
N ALA A 57 -0.33 1.46 -11.14
CA ALA A 57 0.45 2.24 -10.17
C ALA A 57 0.57 1.50 -8.82
N LEU A 58 -0.53 0.93 -8.35
CA LEU A 58 -0.55 0.13 -7.13
C LEU A 58 0.36 -1.11 -7.26
N ARG A 59 0.27 -1.82 -8.39
CA ARG A 59 1.13 -2.98 -8.68
C ARG A 59 2.62 -2.62 -8.60
N LEU A 60 3.04 -1.54 -9.23
CA LEU A 60 4.43 -1.09 -9.21
C LEU A 60 4.90 -0.76 -7.79
N ALA A 61 4.09 -0.06 -7.02
CA ALA A 61 4.43 0.26 -5.63
C ALA A 61 4.54 -1.01 -4.75
N VAL A 62 3.64 -1.96 -4.93
CA VAL A 62 3.68 -3.26 -4.24
C VAL A 62 4.93 -4.05 -4.64
N GLU A 63 5.28 -4.06 -5.92
CA GLU A 63 6.49 -4.72 -6.42
C GLU A 63 7.74 -4.16 -5.73
N GLU A 64 7.90 -2.85 -5.71
CA GLU A 64 9.04 -2.20 -5.05
C GLU A 64 9.07 -2.48 -3.54
N ALA A 65 7.93 -2.42 -2.87
CA ALA A 65 7.83 -2.71 -1.45
C ALA A 65 8.19 -4.18 -1.11
N CYS A 66 7.81 -5.12 -1.98
CA CYS A 66 8.12 -6.54 -1.82
C CYS A 66 9.59 -6.82 -2.14
N VAL A 67 10.12 -6.28 -3.22
CA VAL A 67 11.52 -6.43 -3.62
C VAL A 67 12.46 -5.90 -2.53
N ASN A 68 12.14 -4.77 -1.91
CA ASN A 68 12.92 -4.24 -0.79
C ASN A 68 13.02 -5.24 0.37
N VAL A 69 11.94 -5.95 0.69
CA VAL A 69 11.97 -6.98 1.74
C VAL A 69 12.76 -8.20 1.28
N ILE A 70 12.54 -8.66 0.06
CA ILE A 70 13.19 -9.86 -0.49
C ILE A 70 14.70 -9.67 -0.58
N GLU A 71 15.17 -8.51 -1.05
CA GLU A 71 16.58 -8.26 -1.28
C GLU A 71 17.33 -7.75 -0.05
N HIS A 72 16.66 -6.97 0.79
CA HIS A 72 17.33 -6.27 1.90
C HIS A 72 16.77 -6.62 3.28
N GLY A 73 15.49 -6.96 3.37
CA GLY A 73 14.83 -7.14 4.66
C GLY A 73 15.37 -8.30 5.49
N TYR A 74 15.71 -9.39 4.84
CA TYR A 74 16.26 -10.59 5.47
C TYR A 74 17.76 -10.78 5.19
N ALA A 75 18.48 -9.70 4.88
CA ALA A 75 19.91 -9.77 4.60
C ALA A 75 20.67 -10.42 5.76
N GLY A 76 21.44 -11.48 5.45
CA GLY A 76 22.19 -12.25 6.45
C GLY A 76 21.33 -13.21 7.28
N MET A 77 20.05 -13.36 6.99
CA MET A 77 19.13 -14.28 7.66
C MET A 77 18.44 -15.18 6.63
N PRO A 78 17.93 -16.37 7.05
CA PRO A 78 17.05 -17.15 6.19
C PRO A 78 15.81 -16.33 5.81
N PRO A 79 15.25 -16.49 4.59
CA PRO A 79 14.02 -15.82 4.19
C PRO A 79 12.88 -16.13 5.16
N GLY A 80 12.19 -15.10 5.59
CA GLY A 80 11.00 -15.20 6.43
C GLY A 80 9.73 -14.78 5.69
N PRO A 81 8.61 -14.65 6.40
CA PRO A 81 7.34 -14.31 5.79
C PRO A 81 7.26 -12.85 5.34
N ILE A 82 6.56 -12.64 4.24
CA ILE A 82 6.05 -11.35 3.80
C ILE A 82 4.53 -11.46 3.72
N GLU A 83 3.83 -10.51 4.30
CA GLU A 83 2.37 -10.46 4.32
C GLU A 83 1.88 -9.20 3.61
N LEU A 84 0.98 -9.37 2.66
CA LEU A 84 0.22 -8.28 2.05
C LEU A 84 -1.21 -8.30 2.60
N THR A 85 -1.67 -7.16 3.06
CA THR A 85 -3.07 -6.93 3.39
C THR A 85 -3.59 -5.79 2.55
N ILE A 86 -4.66 -6.02 1.80
CA ILE A 86 -5.28 -5.01 0.96
C ILE A 86 -6.69 -4.75 1.48
N ALA A 87 -6.98 -3.49 1.73
CA ALA A 87 -8.26 -3.04 2.24
C ALA A 87 -8.82 -1.92 1.37
N GLU A 88 -10.11 -1.98 1.07
CA GLU A 88 -10.82 -0.86 0.47
C GLU A 88 -11.01 0.21 1.54
N GLU A 89 -10.49 1.40 1.28
CA GLU A 89 -10.67 2.58 2.14
C GLU A 89 -11.51 3.63 1.42
N ALA A 90 -11.99 4.64 2.17
CA ALA A 90 -12.80 5.72 1.60
C ALA A 90 -12.07 6.41 0.42
N GLY A 91 -12.58 6.19 -0.79
CA GLY A 91 -12.05 6.77 -2.02
C GLY A 91 -10.82 6.07 -2.62
N GLY A 92 -10.46 4.87 -2.15
CA GLY A 92 -9.30 4.17 -2.71
C GLY A 92 -9.01 2.82 -2.10
N VAL A 93 -7.77 2.40 -2.20
CA VAL A 93 -7.27 1.13 -1.68
C VAL A 93 -6.03 1.38 -0.83
N GLY A 94 -6.02 0.82 0.36
CA GLY A 94 -4.86 0.75 1.25
C GLY A 94 -4.17 -0.61 1.13
N VAL A 95 -2.85 -0.60 1.02
CA VAL A 95 -2.02 -1.81 1.05
C VAL A 95 -1.08 -1.76 2.24
N GLY A 96 -1.18 -2.75 3.10
CA GLY A 96 -0.23 -2.99 4.17
C GLY A 96 0.72 -4.12 3.79
N ARG A 97 2.03 -3.85 3.87
CA ARG A 97 3.07 -4.87 3.76
C ARG A 97 3.73 -5.02 5.13
N ALA A 98 3.70 -6.21 5.68
CA ALA A 98 4.35 -6.55 6.93
C ALA A 98 5.41 -7.63 6.71
N ALA A 99 6.55 -7.50 7.38
CA ALA A 99 7.63 -8.47 7.37
C ALA A 99 8.32 -8.48 8.72
N ARG A 100 8.86 -9.63 9.12
CA ARG A 100 9.71 -9.76 10.31
C ARG A 100 11.18 -9.42 10.03
N ALA A 101 11.40 -8.71 8.94
CA ALA A 101 12.70 -8.23 8.53
C ALA A 101 13.28 -7.23 9.55
N GLY A 102 14.59 -7.03 9.50
CA GLY A 102 15.28 -6.05 10.31
C GLY A 102 14.74 -4.63 10.15
N PRO A 103 15.18 -3.70 10.98
CA PRO A 103 14.70 -2.32 10.92
C PRO A 103 15.01 -1.73 9.54
N PHE A 104 13.96 -1.20 8.90
CA PHE A 104 14.05 -0.45 7.66
C PHE A 104 13.63 0.99 7.93
N ALA A 105 14.55 1.92 7.73
CA ALA A 105 14.29 3.34 7.88
C ALA A 105 14.33 4.00 6.49
N PRO A 106 13.21 4.03 5.76
CA PRO A 106 13.17 4.57 4.40
C PRO A 106 13.54 6.06 4.35
N ASP A 107 13.22 6.80 5.41
CA ASP A 107 13.54 8.24 5.50
C ASP A 107 15.04 8.51 5.75
N ALA A 108 15.80 7.51 6.16
CA ALA A 108 17.25 7.57 6.31
C ALA A 108 18.00 7.22 5.01
N ALA A 109 17.32 6.73 3.99
CA ALA A 109 17.93 6.49 2.69
C ALA A 109 18.28 7.83 2.04
N PRO A 110 19.53 7.99 1.53
CA PRO A 110 19.89 9.22 0.82
C PRO A 110 18.99 9.39 -0.39
N VAL A 111 18.51 10.63 -0.60
CA VAL A 111 17.75 10.98 -1.81
C VAL A 111 18.65 10.71 -3.01
N PRO A 112 18.25 9.83 -3.95
CA PRO A 112 19.10 9.55 -5.09
C PRO A 112 19.26 10.80 -5.96
N ASP A 113 20.49 11.09 -6.33
CA ASP A 113 20.77 12.10 -7.35
C ASP A 113 20.33 11.54 -8.71
N LEU A 114 19.20 12.02 -9.21
CA LEU A 114 18.65 11.58 -10.50
C LEU A 114 19.52 12.01 -11.69
N GLN A 115 20.48 12.92 -11.48
CA GLN A 115 21.42 13.36 -12.50
C GLN A 115 22.74 12.57 -12.47
N ALA A 116 22.99 11.79 -11.41
CA ALA A 116 24.13 10.90 -11.37
C ALA A 116 23.99 9.77 -12.39
N ALA A 117 25.10 9.29 -12.91
CA ALA A 117 25.12 8.10 -13.75
C ALA A 117 24.48 6.92 -13.03
N ILE A 118 23.77 6.06 -13.77
CA ILE A 118 23.03 4.91 -13.20
C ILE A 118 23.94 4.03 -12.35
N GLU A 119 25.22 3.93 -12.73
CA GLU A 119 26.25 3.14 -12.05
C GLU A 119 26.65 3.70 -10.67
N ASP A 120 26.47 5.00 -10.47
CA ASP A 120 26.85 5.71 -9.23
C ASP A 120 25.65 5.91 -8.27
N ARG A 121 24.46 5.43 -8.63
CA ARG A 121 23.28 5.57 -7.79
C ARG A 121 23.29 4.53 -6.67
N PRO A 122 23.09 4.95 -5.40
CA PRO A 122 22.98 4.00 -4.31
C PRO A 122 21.81 3.04 -4.53
N MET A 123 22.06 1.74 -4.39
CA MET A 123 21.02 0.71 -4.49
C MET A 123 19.92 0.96 -3.45
N GLY A 124 18.66 0.91 -3.86
CA GLY A 124 17.47 0.95 -3.01
C GLY A 124 16.78 2.32 -2.88
N GLY A 125 17.42 3.44 -3.24
CA GLY A 125 16.81 4.77 -3.13
C GLY A 125 15.71 5.04 -4.17
N LEU A 126 15.82 4.48 -5.36
CA LEU A 126 14.85 4.69 -6.46
C LEU A 126 13.52 3.99 -6.20
N GLY A 127 13.53 2.79 -5.64
CA GLY A 127 12.31 2.05 -5.33
C GLY A 127 11.45 2.79 -4.31
N TRP A 128 12.06 3.36 -3.28
CA TRP A 128 11.36 4.16 -2.28
C TRP A 128 10.78 5.46 -2.88
N LEU A 129 11.57 6.15 -3.69
CA LEU A 129 11.10 7.34 -4.40
C LEU A 129 9.91 7.02 -5.31
N LEU A 130 9.96 5.91 -6.03
CA LEU A 130 8.87 5.45 -6.88
C LEU A 130 7.59 5.18 -6.09
N ILE A 131 7.68 4.51 -4.94
CA ILE A 131 6.53 4.29 -4.06
C ILE A 131 5.89 5.63 -3.66
N ARG A 132 6.69 6.60 -3.25
CA ARG A 132 6.20 7.92 -2.84
C ARG A 132 5.55 8.70 -3.98
N GLU A 133 6.07 8.57 -5.21
CA GLU A 133 5.49 9.21 -6.40
C GLU A 133 4.16 8.56 -6.83
N LEU A 134 4.07 7.24 -6.71
CA LEU A 134 2.90 6.49 -7.16
C LEU A 134 1.74 6.49 -6.16
N MET A 135 2.02 6.64 -4.87
CA MET A 135 1.03 6.55 -3.80
C MET A 135 0.66 7.93 -3.26
N ASP A 136 -0.61 8.09 -2.88
CA ASP A 136 -1.10 9.34 -2.29
C ASP A 136 -0.64 9.50 -0.84
N GLU A 137 -0.47 8.38 -0.14
CA GLU A 137 -0.01 8.37 1.23
C GLU A 137 0.86 7.14 1.49
N VAL A 138 1.95 7.32 2.22
CA VAL A 138 2.85 6.25 2.62
C VAL A 138 3.21 6.43 4.08
N ARG A 139 2.99 5.39 4.89
CA ARG A 139 3.34 5.37 6.31
C ARG A 139 4.23 4.17 6.60
N HIS A 140 5.22 4.37 7.43
CA HIS A 140 6.10 3.32 7.92
C HIS A 140 6.01 3.28 9.45
N ALA A 141 5.91 2.08 10.01
CA ALA A 141 5.88 1.87 11.45
C ALA A 141 6.60 0.58 11.84
N PRO A 142 7.24 0.55 13.01
CA PRO A 142 7.67 -0.71 13.60
C PRO A 142 6.44 -1.57 13.89
N ARG A 143 6.62 -2.89 13.78
CA ARG A 143 5.59 -3.87 14.09
C ARG A 143 5.74 -4.35 15.53
N GLU A 144 4.63 -4.45 16.25
CA GLU A 144 4.60 -5.13 17.54
C GLU A 144 5.04 -6.58 17.39
N GLY A 145 5.98 -7.04 18.22
CA GLY A 145 6.57 -8.36 18.10
C GLY A 145 7.77 -8.47 17.14
N GLY A 146 8.23 -7.35 16.60
CA GLY A 146 9.41 -7.27 15.71
C GLY A 146 9.07 -7.14 14.23
N GLY A 147 9.97 -6.54 13.47
CA GLY A 147 9.80 -6.26 12.06
C GLY A 147 9.21 -4.88 11.77
N ASN A 148 8.71 -4.70 10.58
CA ASN A 148 8.18 -3.43 10.12
C ASN A 148 6.91 -3.60 9.29
N ARG A 149 6.13 -2.52 9.24
CA ARG A 149 4.93 -2.40 8.42
C ARG A 149 5.03 -1.15 7.56
N LEU A 150 4.80 -1.33 6.28
CA LEU A 150 4.62 -0.25 5.32
C LEU A 150 3.15 -0.21 4.92
N THR A 151 2.52 0.95 5.04
CA THR A 151 1.16 1.20 4.57
C THR A 151 1.19 2.18 3.43
N MET A 152 0.58 1.82 2.31
CA MET A 152 0.50 2.61 1.10
C MET A 152 -0.96 2.81 0.73
N ILE A 153 -1.37 4.04 0.46
CA ILE A 153 -2.74 4.36 0.08
C ILE A 153 -2.74 4.97 -1.31
N ARG A 154 -3.55 4.40 -2.18
CA ARG A 154 -3.85 4.95 -3.50
C ARG A 154 -5.34 5.26 -3.58
N ARG A 155 -5.67 6.53 -3.81
CA ARG A 155 -7.05 6.96 -4.02
C ARG A 155 -7.42 6.75 -5.48
N ALA A 156 -8.68 6.36 -5.69
CA ALA A 156 -9.24 6.38 -7.04
C ALA A 156 -9.15 7.82 -7.56
N GLY A 157 -8.70 7.99 -8.79
CA GLY A 157 -8.76 9.30 -9.45
C GLY A 157 -10.19 9.82 -9.46
N PRO A 158 -10.42 11.13 -9.67
CA PRO A 158 -11.77 11.66 -9.80
C PRO A 158 -12.48 10.82 -10.85
N SER A 159 -13.59 10.18 -10.45
CA SER A 159 -14.44 9.41 -11.36
C SER A 159 -14.68 10.30 -12.58
N ALA A 160 -14.19 9.86 -13.73
CA ALA A 160 -14.59 10.48 -14.97
C ALA A 160 -16.12 10.34 -15.05
N SER A 161 -16.80 11.37 -14.58
CA SER A 161 -18.25 11.49 -14.72
C SER A 161 -18.54 11.18 -16.17
N LYS A 162 -19.24 10.07 -16.41
CA LYS A 162 -19.69 9.70 -17.74
C LYS A 162 -20.45 10.91 -18.29
N ARG A 163 -19.77 11.69 -19.10
CA ARG A 163 -20.46 12.68 -19.93
C ARG A 163 -21.19 11.88 -21.00
N HIS A 164 -22.48 11.77 -20.79
CA HIS A 164 -23.38 11.33 -21.84
C HIS A 164 -23.55 12.47 -22.87
#